data_da47c558b4244ba74d0586906531ea66
#
_entry.id   da47c558b4244ba74d0586906531ea66
#
_cell.length_a   1.000
_cell.length_b   1.000
_cell.length_c   1.000
_cell.angle_alpha   90.00
_cell.angle_beta   90.00
_cell.angle_gamma   90.00
#
_symmetry.space_group_name_H-M   'P 1'
#
loop_
_entity.id
_entity.type
_entity.pdbx_description
1 polymer ?
#
loop_
_entity_poly.entity_id
_entity_poly.type
_entity_poly.pdbx_seq_one_letter_code
_entity_poly.pdbx_strand_id
1 'polypeptide(L)'
;MTAPSPDPRATLVAERDRLLAGLAEGIVAPDQMTYGSQAAAASQVFEQQRDLALRDKDEQHLEAVEAALARLDDGTFGTCVRCGRPIAPERLAALPWAAHCIDCQRIVGRGG
;
A
#
# COMPACT_ATOMS: atom_id res chain seq x y z
N MET A 1 18.17 19.00 -18.39
CA MET A 1 18.73 18.28 -17.27
C MET A 1 17.69 17.33 -16.72
N THR A 2 18.00 16.08 -16.72
CA THR A 2 17.09 15.07 -16.26
C THR A 2 17.10 15.03 -14.75
N ALA A 3 15.92 15.07 -14.14
CA ALA A 3 15.84 14.85 -12.72
C ALA A 3 16.41 13.46 -12.41
N PRO A 4 17.20 13.32 -11.35
CA PRO A 4 17.68 12.00 -10.97
C PRO A 4 16.50 11.10 -10.70
N SER A 5 16.57 9.87 -11.16
CA SER A 5 15.58 8.88 -10.83
C SER A 5 15.55 8.77 -9.32
N PRO A 6 14.36 8.77 -8.68
CA PRO A 6 14.32 8.62 -7.25
C PRO A 6 14.92 7.28 -6.87
N ASP A 7 15.72 7.29 -5.83
CA ASP A 7 16.26 6.06 -5.29
C ASP A 7 15.08 5.20 -4.81
N PRO A 8 14.93 3.98 -5.34
CA PRO A 8 13.80 3.14 -4.94
C PRO A 8 13.74 2.90 -3.44
N ARG A 9 14.89 2.71 -2.81
CA ARG A 9 14.92 2.49 -1.37
C ARG A 9 14.40 3.70 -0.60
N ALA A 10 14.84 4.89 -0.97
CA ALA A 10 14.40 6.11 -0.31
C ALA A 10 12.90 6.32 -0.48
N THR A 11 12.38 6.08 -1.68
CA THR A 11 10.96 6.20 -1.95
C THR A 11 10.15 5.20 -1.14
N LEU A 12 10.61 3.94 -1.09
CA LEU A 12 9.93 2.89 -0.36
C LEU A 12 9.97 3.12 1.15
N VAL A 13 11.10 3.58 1.68
CA VAL A 13 11.20 3.89 3.10
C VAL A 13 10.26 5.03 3.48
N ALA A 14 10.20 6.07 2.66
CA ALA A 14 9.29 7.19 2.90
C ALA A 14 7.84 6.72 2.88
N GLU A 15 7.48 5.87 1.94
CA GLU A 15 6.12 5.34 1.85
C GLU A 15 5.81 4.43 3.04
N ARG A 16 6.75 3.58 3.44
CA ARG A 16 6.59 2.74 4.61
C ARG A 16 6.34 3.58 5.86
N ASP A 17 7.16 4.61 6.05
CA ASP A 17 7.06 5.45 7.24
C ASP A 17 5.73 6.19 7.27
N ARG A 18 5.26 6.66 6.10
CA ARG A 18 3.95 7.31 5.99
C ARG A 18 2.82 6.35 6.37
N LEU A 19 2.88 5.12 5.87
CA LEU A 19 1.87 4.11 6.16
C LEU A 19 1.89 3.71 7.63
N LEU A 20 3.07 3.52 8.19
CA LEU A 20 3.18 3.17 9.60
C LEU A 20 2.64 4.28 10.50
N ALA A 21 2.92 5.53 10.18
CA ALA A 21 2.41 6.65 10.94
C ALA A 21 0.88 6.70 10.88
N GLY A 22 0.31 6.52 9.69
CA GLY A 22 -1.13 6.52 9.53
C GLY A 22 -1.80 5.37 10.27
N LEU A 23 -1.19 4.18 10.23
CA LEU A 23 -1.74 3.03 10.93
C LEU A 23 -1.59 3.15 12.44
N ALA A 24 -0.53 3.82 12.91
CA ALA A 24 -0.30 4.03 14.33
C ALA A 24 -1.31 4.98 14.95
N GLU A 25 -1.84 5.92 14.18
CA GLU A 25 -2.89 6.82 14.68
C GLU A 25 -4.13 6.04 15.08
N GLY A 26 -4.39 4.94 14.40
CA GLY A 26 -5.52 4.11 14.70
C GLY A 26 -6.85 4.75 14.36
N ILE A 27 -7.91 4.05 14.69
CA ILE A 27 -9.27 4.53 14.51
C ILE A 27 -9.69 5.14 15.83
N VAL A 28 -10.20 6.37 15.78
CA VAL A 28 -10.66 7.04 16.99
C VAL A 28 -11.76 6.22 17.64
N ALA A 29 -11.60 5.98 18.93
CA ALA A 29 -12.55 5.16 19.67
C ALA A 29 -13.92 5.82 19.70
N PRO A 30 -14.97 5.04 19.50
CA PRO A 30 -16.32 5.60 19.46
C PRO A 30 -16.86 6.05 20.82
N ASP A 31 -16.14 5.81 21.88
CA ASP A 31 -16.58 6.21 23.21
C ASP A 31 -16.71 7.71 23.40
N GLN A 32 -16.13 8.48 22.50
CA GLN A 32 -16.26 9.93 22.54
C GLN A 32 -17.47 10.45 21.82
N MET A 33 -18.25 9.57 21.26
CA MET A 33 -19.40 10.00 20.51
C MET A 33 -20.52 10.43 21.40
N THR A 34 -21.08 11.54 21.07
CA THR A 34 -22.28 11.98 21.74
C THR A 34 -23.45 11.19 21.21
N TYR A 35 -24.31 10.86 22.11
CA TYR A 35 -25.45 10.06 21.81
C TYR A 35 -26.56 10.92 21.31
N GLY A 36 -26.76 10.94 20.07
CA GLY A 36 -27.85 11.69 19.51
C GLY A 36 -28.98 10.77 19.11
N SER A 37 -29.20 10.71 17.83
CA SER A 37 -30.26 9.92 17.26
C SER A 37 -29.72 8.61 16.74
N GLN A 38 -30.64 7.70 16.41
CA GLN A 38 -30.28 6.46 15.73
C GLN A 38 -29.62 6.73 14.36
N ALA A 39 -30.00 7.83 13.71
CA ALA A 39 -29.39 8.19 12.45
C ALA A 39 -27.92 8.51 12.61
N ALA A 40 -27.54 9.19 13.68
CA ALA A 40 -26.14 9.47 13.96
C ALA A 40 -25.38 8.19 14.23
N ALA A 41 -25.97 7.25 14.95
CA ALA A 41 -25.34 5.96 15.22
C ALA A 41 -25.12 5.18 13.93
N ALA A 42 -26.09 5.20 13.02
CA ALA A 42 -25.95 4.51 11.73
C ALA A 42 -24.84 5.12 10.89
N SER A 43 -24.75 6.44 10.86
CA SER A 43 -23.66 7.13 10.14
C SER A 43 -22.31 6.74 10.71
N GLN A 44 -22.21 6.61 12.02
CA GLN A 44 -20.95 6.22 12.65
C GLN A 44 -20.55 4.81 12.30
N VAL A 45 -21.50 3.90 12.19
CA VAL A 45 -21.22 2.54 11.76
C VAL A 45 -20.66 2.52 10.34
N PHE A 46 -21.27 3.29 9.42
CA PHE A 46 -20.76 3.38 8.05
C PHE A 46 -19.36 3.95 8.02
N GLU A 47 -19.10 4.99 8.79
CA GLU A 47 -17.78 5.60 8.84
C GLU A 47 -16.74 4.62 9.37
N GLN A 48 -17.09 3.87 10.41
CA GLN A 48 -16.19 2.87 10.98
C GLN A 48 -15.88 1.76 9.98
N GLN A 49 -16.88 1.30 9.25
CA GLN A 49 -16.67 0.27 8.24
C GLN A 49 -15.77 0.77 7.12
N ARG A 50 -15.97 2.00 6.69
CA ARG A 50 -15.10 2.61 5.68
C ARG A 50 -13.68 2.75 6.20
N ASP A 51 -13.51 3.20 7.44
CA ASP A 51 -12.19 3.37 8.02
C ASP A 51 -11.46 2.05 8.15
N LEU A 52 -12.17 0.99 8.53
CA LEU A 52 -11.58 -0.34 8.59
C LEU A 52 -11.15 -0.84 7.22
N ALA A 53 -11.96 -0.58 6.19
CA ALA A 53 -11.61 -0.97 4.83
C ALA A 53 -10.39 -0.23 4.33
N LEU A 54 -10.28 1.07 4.61
CA LEU A 54 -9.12 1.87 4.24
C LEU A 54 -7.88 1.41 4.98
N ARG A 55 -8.03 1.09 6.26
CA ARG A 55 -6.93 0.58 7.07
C ARG A 55 -6.42 -0.76 6.52
N ASP A 56 -7.32 -1.64 6.12
CA ASP A 56 -6.96 -2.91 5.52
C ASP A 56 -6.17 -2.71 4.23
N LYS A 57 -6.60 -1.77 3.39
CA LYS A 57 -5.87 -1.41 2.17
C LYS A 57 -4.47 -0.91 2.48
N ASP A 58 -4.34 -0.06 3.49
CA ASP A 58 -3.04 0.47 3.89
C ASP A 58 -2.14 -0.62 4.43
N GLU A 59 -2.68 -1.57 5.17
CA GLU A 59 -1.90 -2.70 5.68
C GLU A 59 -1.39 -3.57 4.52
N GLN A 60 -2.24 -3.83 3.53
CA GLN A 60 -1.83 -4.58 2.34
C GLN A 60 -0.77 -3.82 1.54
N HIS A 61 -0.93 -2.52 1.43
CA HIS A 61 0.06 -1.68 0.74
C HIS A 61 1.39 -1.68 1.49
N LEU A 62 1.33 -1.61 2.82
CA LEU A 62 2.53 -1.69 3.64
C LEU A 62 3.26 -3.01 3.42
N GLU A 63 2.53 -4.12 3.36
CA GLU A 63 3.14 -5.42 3.07
C GLU A 63 3.86 -5.40 1.72
N ALA A 64 3.24 -4.81 0.70
CA ALA A 64 3.85 -4.71 -0.62
C ALA A 64 5.12 -3.87 -0.58
N VAL A 65 5.10 -2.76 0.15
CA VAL A 65 6.26 -1.88 0.29
C VAL A 65 7.39 -2.60 1.02
N GLU A 66 7.08 -3.28 2.11
CA GLU A 66 8.08 -4.02 2.88
C GLU A 66 8.67 -5.18 2.08
N ALA A 67 7.85 -5.86 1.30
CA ALA A 67 8.33 -6.93 0.43
C ALA A 67 9.29 -6.37 -0.64
N ALA A 68 8.99 -5.19 -1.18
CA ALA A 68 9.88 -4.54 -2.14
C ALA A 68 11.22 -4.17 -1.51
N LEU A 69 11.20 -3.68 -0.28
CA LEU A 69 12.43 -3.39 0.45
C LEU A 69 13.26 -4.65 0.66
N ALA A 70 12.61 -5.76 1.00
CA ALA A 70 13.29 -7.04 1.14
C ALA A 70 13.94 -7.49 -0.17
N ARG A 71 13.27 -7.25 -1.30
CA ARG A 71 13.83 -7.59 -2.62
C ARG A 71 15.04 -6.72 -2.96
N LEU A 72 15.05 -5.46 -2.51
CA LEU A 72 16.25 -4.63 -2.66
C LEU A 72 17.41 -5.23 -1.88
N ASP A 73 17.14 -5.74 -0.69
CA ASP A 73 18.18 -6.33 0.14
C ASP A 73 18.71 -7.65 -0.43
N ASP A 74 17.87 -8.45 -1.05
CA ASP A 74 18.29 -9.74 -1.58
C ASP A 74 18.67 -9.70 -3.07
N GLY A 75 18.59 -8.54 -3.69
CA GLY A 75 19.03 -8.36 -5.08
C GLY A 75 18.01 -8.76 -6.13
N THR A 76 16.76 -9.00 -5.76
CA THR A 76 15.71 -9.41 -6.71
C THR A 76 14.76 -8.27 -7.08
N PHE A 77 15.02 -7.06 -6.62
CA PHE A 77 14.18 -5.92 -6.94
C PHE A 77 14.11 -5.71 -8.44
N GLY A 78 12.92 -5.43 -8.95
CA GLY A 78 12.72 -5.20 -10.38
C GLY A 78 12.48 -6.46 -11.19
N THR A 79 12.46 -7.60 -10.55
CA THR A 79 12.17 -8.90 -11.19
C THR A 79 10.77 -9.34 -10.79
N CYS A 80 9.96 -9.70 -11.79
CA CYS A 80 8.61 -10.20 -11.52
C CYS A 80 8.69 -11.48 -10.68
N VAL A 81 7.98 -11.49 -9.56
CA VAL A 81 8.02 -12.65 -8.65
C VAL A 81 7.32 -13.87 -9.25
N ARG A 82 6.50 -13.69 -10.27
CA ARG A 82 5.75 -14.79 -10.87
C ARG A 82 6.46 -15.40 -12.06
N CYS A 83 6.96 -14.59 -13.00
CA CYS A 83 7.55 -15.11 -14.23
C CYS A 83 9.06 -14.93 -14.31
N GLY A 84 9.68 -14.18 -13.43
CA GLY A 84 11.11 -13.98 -13.43
C GLY A 84 11.62 -12.98 -14.45
N ARG A 85 10.74 -12.37 -15.24
CA ARG A 85 11.13 -11.36 -16.21
C ARG A 85 11.31 -10.01 -15.55
N PRO A 86 12.10 -9.12 -16.14
CA PRO A 86 12.22 -7.77 -15.59
C PRO A 86 10.89 -7.03 -15.63
N ILE A 87 10.65 -6.24 -14.60
CA ILE A 87 9.52 -5.30 -14.57
C ILE A 87 9.99 -4.04 -15.32
N ALA A 88 9.11 -3.48 -16.14
CA ALA A 88 9.44 -2.29 -16.92
C ALA A 88 9.88 -1.14 -16.00
N PRO A 89 10.99 -0.44 -16.36
CA PRO A 89 11.47 0.67 -15.52
C PRO A 89 10.42 1.75 -15.28
N GLU A 90 9.58 2.04 -16.27
CA GLU A 90 8.53 3.04 -16.14
C GLU A 90 7.51 2.62 -15.09
N ARG A 91 7.23 1.32 -15.02
CA ARG A 91 6.30 0.80 -14.03
C ARG A 91 6.91 0.88 -12.63
N LEU A 92 8.19 0.56 -12.50
CA LEU A 92 8.88 0.68 -11.21
C LEU A 92 9.02 2.13 -10.76
N ALA A 93 9.19 3.07 -11.70
CA ALA A 93 9.23 4.48 -11.35
C ALA A 93 7.90 4.97 -10.78
N ALA A 94 6.79 4.48 -11.34
CA ALA A 94 5.46 4.86 -10.86
C ALA A 94 5.05 4.05 -9.63
N LEU A 95 5.44 2.78 -9.58
CA LEU A 95 5.04 1.85 -8.52
C LEU A 95 6.28 1.08 -8.04
N PRO A 96 7.11 1.68 -7.20
CA PRO A 96 8.36 1.00 -6.78
C PRO A 96 8.11 -0.27 -5.96
N TRP A 97 6.90 -0.45 -5.46
CA TRP A 97 6.53 -1.68 -4.75
C TRP A 97 5.98 -2.76 -5.69
N ALA A 98 5.96 -2.54 -7.01
CA ALA A 98 5.42 -3.51 -7.94
C ALA A 98 6.19 -4.84 -7.84
N ALA A 99 5.46 -5.93 -7.70
CA ALA A 99 6.01 -7.28 -7.60
C ALA A 99 5.86 -8.05 -8.90
N HIS A 100 5.00 -7.59 -9.80
CA HIS A 100 4.65 -8.29 -11.04
C HIS A 100 4.87 -7.40 -12.25
N CYS A 101 5.28 -8.00 -13.36
CA CYS A 101 5.24 -7.31 -14.64
C CYS A 101 3.77 -7.07 -15.02
N ILE A 102 3.56 -6.22 -16.04
CA ILE A 102 2.19 -5.85 -16.41
C ILE A 102 1.36 -7.07 -16.83
N ASP A 103 1.96 -8.02 -17.53
CA ASP A 103 1.26 -9.21 -17.98
C ASP A 103 0.84 -10.10 -16.81
N CYS A 104 1.75 -10.31 -15.86
CA CYS A 104 1.43 -11.12 -14.69
C CYS A 104 0.44 -10.40 -13.77
N GLN A 105 0.53 -9.08 -13.67
CA GLN A 105 -0.41 -8.31 -12.88
C GLN A 105 -1.84 -8.46 -13.41
N ARG A 106 -2.00 -8.49 -14.72
CA ARG A 106 -3.32 -8.74 -15.33
C ARG A 106 -3.89 -10.08 -14.93
N ILE A 107 -3.03 -11.09 -14.87
CA ILE A 107 -3.45 -12.45 -14.50
C ILE A 107 -3.81 -12.49 -13.01
N VAL A 108 -2.93 -11.97 -12.15
CA VAL A 108 -3.13 -11.99 -10.70
C VAL A 108 -4.33 -11.14 -10.32
N GLY A 109 -4.47 -9.96 -10.92
CA GLY A 109 -5.57 -9.06 -10.61
C GLY A 109 -6.93 -9.64 -10.97
N ARG A 110 -6.99 -10.50 -12.00
CA ARG A 110 -8.23 -11.14 -12.38
C ARG A 110 -8.58 -12.32 -11.49
N GLY A 111 -7.57 -12.99 -10.99
CA GLY A 111 -7.77 -14.15 -10.14
C GLY A 111 -8.05 -13.82 -8.69
N GLY A 112 -7.87 -12.55 -8.33
CA GLY A 112 -8.02 -12.10 -6.96
C GLY A 112 -9.44 -11.90 -6.53
#